data_70d490378f5c3908bd838248a1a82486
#
_entry.id   70d490378f5c3908bd838248a1a82486
#
_cell.length_a   1.000
_cell.length_b   1.000
_cell.length_c   1.000
_cell.angle_alpha   90.00
_cell.angle_beta   90.00
_cell.angle_gamma   90.00
#
_symmetry.space_group_name_H-M   'P 1'
#
loop_
_entity.id
_entity.type
_entity.pdbx_description
1 polymer ?
#
loop_
_entity_poly.entity_id
_entity_poly.type
_entity_poly.pdbx_seq_one_letter_code
_entity_poly.pdbx_strand_id
1 'polypeptide(L)'
;KPVGTLVVDALLPGKRLWFLATGTGIAPFASLMRDPEVYEKFDQVIMMHTCREVAELEYGRQLVEGLQEDPLIGEMVQGKLRYYPTTTRETFHHMGRVTDNLASGKVFADLDLPKMNPAEDRAMVCGSLAFNVDVKAILEGFGLREGANSDPKEFVVEKAFVGDGI
;
A
#
# COMPACT_ATOMS: atom_id res chain seq x y z
N LYS A 1 1.88 -15.28 12.09
CA LYS A 1 1.48 -14.00 12.64
C LYS A 1 2.44 -12.90 12.23
N PRO A 2 1.95 -11.78 11.76
CA PRO A 2 2.84 -10.70 11.34
C PRO A 2 3.70 -10.20 12.49
N VAL A 3 4.92 -9.86 12.15
CA VAL A 3 5.85 -9.27 13.10
C VAL A 3 6.00 -7.84 12.67
N GLY A 4 5.56 -6.91 13.42
CA GLY A 4 5.63 -5.52 13.04
C GLY A 4 4.41 -4.79 13.56
N THR A 5 4.32 -3.51 13.23
CA THR A 5 3.29 -2.65 13.77
C THR A 5 2.12 -2.43 12.83
N LEU A 6 2.20 -2.90 11.60
CA LEU A 6 1.10 -2.70 10.64
C LEU A 6 0.01 -3.73 10.86
N VAL A 7 -1.07 -3.30 11.48
CA VAL A 7 -2.24 -4.14 11.70
C VAL A 7 -3.48 -3.34 11.33
N VAL A 8 -4.46 -4.04 10.79
CA VAL A 8 -5.70 -3.41 10.33
C VAL A 8 -6.44 -2.74 11.47
N ASP A 9 -6.29 -3.26 12.70
CA ASP A 9 -6.99 -2.70 13.86
C ASP A 9 -6.52 -1.29 14.21
N ALA A 10 -5.38 -0.85 13.68
CA ALA A 10 -4.91 0.52 13.89
C ALA A 10 -5.63 1.53 12.97
N LEU A 11 -6.52 1.06 12.12
CA LEU A 11 -7.25 1.91 11.19
C LEU A 11 -8.74 1.93 11.54
N LEU A 12 -9.35 3.09 11.34
CA LEU A 12 -10.81 3.21 11.40
C LEU A 12 -11.43 2.44 10.23
N PRO A 13 -12.69 2.04 10.32
CA PRO A 13 -13.36 1.44 9.17
C PRO A 13 -13.34 2.36 7.97
N GLY A 14 -13.27 1.78 6.78
CA GLY A 14 -13.23 2.55 5.54
C GLY A 14 -13.60 1.68 4.35
N LYS A 15 -13.61 2.28 3.17
CA LYS A 15 -14.01 1.58 1.95
C LYS A 15 -12.81 1.04 1.19
N ARG A 16 -11.75 1.83 1.06
CA ARG A 16 -10.57 1.45 0.29
C ARG A 16 -9.33 1.46 1.19
N LEU A 17 -8.55 0.40 1.10
CA LEU A 17 -7.29 0.29 1.85
C LEU A 17 -6.13 0.36 0.87
N TRP A 18 -5.23 1.29 1.11
CA TRP A 18 -4.04 1.52 0.27
C TRP A 18 -2.80 1.03 1.01
N PHE A 19 -2.04 0.16 0.35
CA PHE A 19 -0.71 -0.23 0.82
C PHE A 19 0.30 0.54 -0.02
N LEU A 20 1.13 1.34 0.62
CA LEU A 20 2.08 2.24 -0.06
C LEU A 20 3.49 1.84 0.34
N ALA A 21 4.27 1.34 -0.63
CA ALA A 21 5.58 0.78 -0.35
C ALA A 21 6.62 1.15 -1.40
N THR A 22 7.88 1.21 -0.97
CA THR A 22 9.02 1.26 -1.87
C THR A 22 9.97 0.12 -1.54
N GLY A 23 10.60 -0.43 -2.57
CA GLY A 23 11.64 -1.44 -2.38
C GLY A 23 11.19 -2.59 -1.49
N THR A 24 11.98 -2.86 -0.45
CA THR A 24 11.69 -3.95 0.47
C THR A 24 10.52 -3.67 1.39
N GLY A 25 10.00 -2.44 1.39
CA GLY A 25 8.84 -2.10 2.19
C GLY A 25 7.57 -2.86 1.83
N ILE A 26 7.58 -3.61 0.73
CA ILE A 26 6.44 -4.44 0.37
C ILE A 26 6.32 -5.66 1.30
N ALA A 27 7.40 -6.08 1.93
CA ALA A 27 7.40 -7.33 2.71
C ALA A 27 6.33 -7.39 3.82
N PRO A 28 6.13 -6.35 4.63
CA PRO A 28 5.07 -6.40 5.64
C PRO A 28 3.68 -6.57 5.05
N PHE A 29 3.47 -6.12 3.82
CA PHE A 29 2.17 -6.22 3.19
C PHE A 29 1.87 -7.63 2.67
N ALA A 30 2.88 -8.49 2.55
CA ALA A 30 2.65 -9.85 2.10
C ALA A 30 1.68 -10.60 3.02
N SER A 31 1.88 -10.47 4.34
CA SER A 31 0.98 -11.10 5.31
C SER A 31 -0.41 -10.49 5.28
N LEU A 32 -0.48 -9.16 5.14
CA LEU A 32 -1.76 -8.48 5.12
C LEU A 32 -2.56 -8.84 3.87
N MET A 33 -1.90 -8.96 2.73
CA MET A 33 -2.58 -9.33 1.49
C MET A 33 -3.07 -10.78 1.50
N ARG A 34 -2.56 -11.62 2.40
CA ARG A 34 -3.03 -13.00 2.56
C ARG A 34 -4.12 -13.13 3.61
N ASP A 35 -4.42 -12.08 4.35
CA ASP A 35 -5.34 -12.12 5.47
C ASP A 35 -6.77 -11.90 4.98
N PRO A 36 -7.67 -12.90 5.10
CA PRO A 36 -9.05 -12.72 4.67
C PRO A 36 -9.75 -11.55 5.34
N GLU A 37 -9.37 -11.21 6.57
CA GLU A 37 -9.99 -10.12 7.31
C GLU A 37 -9.84 -8.79 6.57
N VAL A 38 -8.72 -8.59 5.87
CA VAL A 38 -8.50 -7.38 5.09
C VAL A 38 -9.59 -7.21 4.03
N TYR A 39 -9.93 -8.30 3.35
CA TYR A 39 -10.92 -8.25 2.27
C TYR A 39 -12.34 -8.25 2.80
N GLU A 40 -12.54 -8.68 4.04
CA GLU A 40 -13.85 -8.58 4.68
C GLU A 40 -14.13 -7.16 5.14
N LYS A 41 -13.08 -6.45 5.54
CA LYS A 41 -13.24 -5.09 6.10
C LYS A 41 -13.23 -4.00 5.04
N PHE A 42 -12.65 -4.25 3.86
CA PHE A 42 -12.52 -3.23 2.82
C PHE A 42 -13.09 -3.73 1.49
N ASP A 43 -13.75 -2.84 0.77
CA ASP A 43 -14.30 -3.17 -0.54
C ASP A 43 -13.22 -3.27 -1.60
N GLN A 44 -12.15 -2.48 -1.46
CA GLN A 44 -11.02 -2.50 -2.39
C GLN A 44 -9.72 -2.37 -1.62
N VAL A 45 -8.69 -3.04 -2.13
CA VAL A 45 -7.33 -2.95 -1.59
C VAL A 45 -6.41 -2.61 -2.76
N ILE A 46 -5.63 -1.57 -2.62
CA ILE A 46 -4.71 -1.12 -3.66
C ILE A 46 -3.28 -1.25 -3.15
N MET A 47 -2.44 -2.01 -3.86
CA MET A 47 -1.03 -2.17 -3.52
C MET A 47 -0.21 -1.31 -4.48
N MET A 48 0.29 -0.18 -4.01
CA MET A 48 1.23 0.66 -4.77
C MET A 48 2.64 0.32 -4.35
N HIS A 49 3.47 -0.08 -5.31
CA HIS A 49 4.84 -0.49 -5.02
C HIS A 49 5.78 0.11 -6.07
N THR A 50 6.72 0.92 -5.64
CA THR A 50 7.68 1.55 -6.54
C THR A 50 9.07 0.99 -6.31
N CYS A 51 9.75 0.62 -7.38
CA CYS A 51 11.15 0.25 -7.37
C CYS A 51 11.87 1.03 -8.46
N ARG A 52 13.20 0.92 -8.51
CA ARG A 52 13.96 1.61 -9.55
C ARG A 52 13.83 0.92 -10.89
N GLU A 53 13.85 -0.40 -10.91
CA GLU A 53 13.86 -1.19 -12.12
C GLU A 53 12.79 -2.30 -12.06
N VAL A 54 12.40 -2.77 -13.24
CA VAL A 54 11.36 -3.78 -13.39
C VAL A 54 11.70 -5.07 -12.63
N ALA A 55 12.98 -5.49 -12.67
CA ALA A 55 13.39 -6.70 -12.00
C ALA A 55 13.11 -6.66 -10.48
N GLU A 56 13.19 -5.49 -9.89
CA GLU A 56 12.94 -5.33 -8.45
C GLU A 56 11.46 -5.47 -8.10
N LEU A 57 10.58 -5.36 -9.08
CA LEU A 57 9.14 -5.53 -8.86
C LEU A 57 8.71 -7.00 -8.88
N GLU A 58 9.61 -7.90 -9.25
CA GLU A 58 9.25 -9.30 -9.50
C GLU A 58 8.65 -9.99 -8.26
N TYR A 59 9.19 -9.73 -7.08
CA TYR A 59 8.65 -10.33 -5.87
C TYR A 59 7.17 -9.95 -5.66
N GLY A 60 6.85 -8.68 -5.81
CA GLY A 60 5.47 -8.22 -5.64
C GLY A 60 4.55 -8.76 -6.73
N ARG A 61 5.03 -8.85 -7.95
CA ARG A 61 4.23 -9.39 -9.05
C ARG A 61 3.89 -10.85 -8.80
N GLN A 62 4.90 -11.65 -8.43
CA GLN A 62 4.68 -13.07 -8.16
C GLN A 62 3.76 -13.27 -6.95
N LEU A 63 3.93 -12.44 -5.93
CA LEU A 63 3.09 -12.50 -4.74
C LEU A 63 1.63 -12.26 -5.09
N VAL A 64 1.33 -11.21 -5.84
CA VAL A 64 -0.04 -10.88 -6.21
C VAL A 64 -0.65 -11.97 -7.11
N GLU A 65 0.12 -12.44 -8.09
CA GLU A 65 -0.37 -13.50 -8.98
C GLU A 65 -0.65 -14.79 -8.21
N GLY A 66 0.23 -15.13 -7.27
CA GLY A 66 0.03 -16.33 -6.45
C GLY A 66 -1.19 -16.23 -5.56
N LEU A 67 -1.46 -15.04 -5.04
CA LEU A 67 -2.64 -14.83 -4.20
C LEU A 67 -3.94 -14.99 -5.00
N GLN A 68 -3.94 -14.56 -6.24
CA GLN A 68 -5.12 -14.68 -7.09
C GLN A 68 -5.48 -16.14 -7.37
N GLU A 69 -4.50 -17.03 -7.29
CA GLU A 69 -4.71 -18.45 -7.53
C GLU A 69 -4.84 -19.26 -6.25
N ASP A 70 -4.82 -18.60 -5.10
CA ASP A 70 -4.91 -19.28 -3.81
C ASP A 70 -6.30 -19.91 -3.66
N PRO A 71 -6.39 -21.21 -3.31
CA PRO A 71 -7.70 -21.87 -3.21
C PRO A 71 -8.58 -21.35 -2.09
N LEU A 72 -7.99 -20.67 -1.08
CA LEU A 72 -8.76 -20.18 0.05
C LEU A 72 -9.23 -18.74 -0.14
N ILE A 73 -8.38 -17.86 -0.65
CA ILE A 73 -8.71 -16.44 -0.73
C ILE A 73 -8.70 -15.88 -2.15
N GLY A 74 -8.39 -16.70 -3.14
CA GLY A 74 -8.22 -16.20 -4.51
C GLY A 74 -9.41 -15.43 -5.05
N GLU A 75 -10.62 -15.84 -4.76
CA GLU A 75 -11.80 -15.13 -5.24
C GLU A 75 -11.92 -13.75 -4.60
N MET A 76 -11.60 -13.63 -3.30
CA MET A 76 -11.63 -12.34 -2.63
C MET A 76 -10.56 -11.40 -3.22
N VAL A 77 -9.37 -11.95 -3.45
CA VAL A 77 -8.25 -11.19 -4.01
C VAL A 77 -8.58 -10.70 -5.42
N GLN A 78 -9.10 -11.59 -6.27
CA GLN A 78 -9.42 -11.22 -7.65
C GLN A 78 -10.47 -10.12 -7.72
N GLY A 79 -11.39 -10.11 -6.80
CA GLY A 79 -12.46 -9.13 -6.80
C GLY A 79 -12.09 -7.81 -6.15
N LYS A 80 -11.04 -7.76 -5.33
CA LYS A 80 -10.77 -6.60 -4.50
C LYS A 80 -9.35 -6.04 -4.58
N LEU A 81 -8.34 -6.88 -4.81
CA LEU A 81 -6.96 -6.42 -4.81
C LEU A 81 -6.56 -5.90 -6.18
N ARG A 82 -6.02 -4.69 -6.20
CA ARG A 82 -5.49 -4.06 -7.41
C ARG A 82 -4.03 -3.73 -7.18
N TYR A 83 -3.17 -4.14 -8.11
CA TYR A 83 -1.73 -3.95 -7.98
C TYR A 83 -1.30 -2.82 -8.92
N TYR A 84 -0.57 -1.85 -8.38
CA TYR A 84 -0.11 -0.70 -9.14
C TYR A 84 1.41 -0.56 -8.96
N PRO A 85 2.19 -1.35 -9.71
CA PRO A 85 3.65 -1.26 -9.64
C PRO A 85 4.17 -0.14 -10.54
N THR A 86 5.22 0.56 -10.08
CA THR A 86 5.85 1.62 -10.89
C THR A 86 7.36 1.53 -10.79
N THR A 87 8.06 2.10 -11.78
CA THR A 87 9.51 2.19 -11.78
C THR A 87 9.93 3.66 -11.85
N THR A 88 11.14 3.95 -11.35
CA THR A 88 11.67 5.31 -11.40
C THR A 88 12.84 5.48 -12.37
N ARG A 89 13.48 4.39 -12.77
CA ARG A 89 14.67 4.48 -13.64
C ARG A 89 14.56 3.71 -14.94
N GLU A 90 13.85 2.60 -14.94
CA GLU A 90 13.69 1.79 -16.14
C GLU A 90 12.32 2.06 -16.76
N THR A 91 12.22 2.08 -18.08
CA THR A 91 10.95 2.30 -18.76
C THR A 91 9.95 1.18 -18.44
N PHE A 92 8.74 1.56 -18.07
CA PHE A 92 7.70 0.63 -17.70
C PHE A 92 6.36 1.32 -17.97
N HIS A 93 5.26 0.57 -18.06
CA HIS A 93 3.98 1.18 -18.43
C HIS A 93 3.45 2.16 -17.37
N HIS A 94 3.85 2.01 -16.11
CA HIS A 94 3.57 3.02 -15.09
C HIS A 94 4.90 3.45 -14.48
N MET A 95 5.17 4.74 -14.49
CA MET A 95 6.43 5.27 -13.98
C MET A 95 6.16 6.35 -12.93
N GLY A 96 7.18 6.59 -12.10
CA GLY A 96 7.14 7.63 -11.09
C GLY A 96 7.10 7.09 -9.68
N ARG A 97 7.42 7.95 -8.73
CA ARG A 97 7.40 7.59 -7.32
C ARG A 97 5.97 7.53 -6.82
N VAL A 98 5.76 6.78 -5.74
CA VAL A 98 4.46 6.77 -5.06
C VAL A 98 4.02 8.19 -4.75
N THR A 99 4.96 9.01 -4.22
CA THR A 99 4.65 10.39 -3.87
C THR A 99 4.19 11.21 -5.05
N ASP A 100 4.87 11.08 -6.18
CA ASP A 100 4.51 11.83 -7.39
C ASP A 100 3.15 11.41 -7.92
N ASN A 101 2.89 10.11 -7.93
CA ASN A 101 1.63 9.60 -8.48
C ASN A 101 0.43 9.91 -7.58
N LEU A 102 0.67 10.01 -6.27
CA LEU A 102 -0.38 10.45 -5.35
C LEU A 102 -0.64 11.95 -5.51
N ALA A 103 0.44 12.75 -5.49
CA ALA A 103 0.30 14.20 -5.51
C ALA A 103 -0.29 14.70 -6.83
N SER A 104 0.11 14.09 -7.94
CA SER A 104 -0.41 14.49 -9.27
C SER A 104 -1.81 13.97 -9.54
N GLY A 105 -2.24 12.95 -8.79
CA GLY A 105 -3.53 12.31 -9.04
C GLY A 105 -3.48 11.26 -10.14
N LYS A 106 -2.30 10.98 -10.69
CA LYS A 106 -2.18 10.02 -11.79
C LYS A 106 -2.70 8.64 -11.40
N VAL A 107 -2.39 8.17 -10.20
CA VAL A 107 -2.82 6.86 -9.74
C VAL A 107 -4.35 6.77 -9.68
N PHE A 108 -5.01 7.83 -9.25
CA PHE A 108 -6.47 7.82 -9.19
C PHE A 108 -7.07 7.74 -10.58
N ALA A 109 -6.51 8.50 -11.51
CA ALA A 109 -6.96 8.46 -12.91
C ALA A 109 -6.72 7.08 -13.51
N ASP A 110 -5.55 6.50 -13.30
CA ASP A 110 -5.19 5.20 -13.88
C ASP A 110 -6.10 4.08 -13.34
N LEU A 111 -6.49 4.16 -12.08
CA LEU A 111 -7.32 3.15 -11.44
C LEU A 111 -8.82 3.48 -11.50
N ASP A 112 -9.16 4.62 -12.06
CA ASP A 112 -10.56 5.09 -12.14
C ASP A 112 -11.17 5.18 -10.75
N LEU A 113 -10.45 5.85 -9.85
CA LEU A 113 -10.88 6.05 -8.48
C LEU A 113 -10.96 7.54 -8.17
N PRO A 114 -11.80 7.94 -7.21
CA PRO A 114 -11.79 9.33 -6.78
C PRO A 114 -10.51 9.63 -6.00
N LYS A 115 -10.19 10.90 -5.88
CA LYS A 115 -9.09 11.36 -5.07
C LYS A 115 -9.26 10.83 -3.64
N MET A 116 -8.15 10.45 -3.01
CA MET A 116 -8.16 9.93 -1.65
C MET A 116 -8.80 10.93 -0.69
N ASN A 117 -9.66 10.44 0.21
CA ASN A 117 -10.36 11.29 1.16
C ASN A 117 -10.50 10.58 2.51
N PRO A 118 -10.62 11.34 3.62
CA PRO A 118 -10.66 10.73 4.95
C PRO A 118 -11.94 9.96 5.27
N ALA A 119 -13.00 10.16 4.51
CA ALA A 119 -14.24 9.43 4.77
C ALA A 119 -14.16 7.99 4.28
N GLU A 120 -13.46 7.74 3.17
CA GLU A 120 -13.49 6.44 2.51
C GLU A 120 -12.15 5.73 2.43
N ASP A 121 -11.05 6.46 2.51
CA ASP A 121 -9.73 5.86 2.26
C ASP A 121 -8.94 5.67 3.53
N ARG A 122 -8.20 4.54 3.56
CA ARG A 122 -7.28 4.21 4.65
C ARG A 122 -5.96 3.82 4.02
N ALA A 123 -4.86 4.05 4.73
CA ALA A 123 -3.55 3.77 4.15
C ALA A 123 -2.60 3.17 5.17
N MET A 124 -1.74 2.28 4.70
CA MET A 124 -0.61 1.79 5.44
C MET A 124 0.64 2.08 4.62
N VAL A 125 1.66 2.64 5.26
CA VAL A 125 2.85 3.13 4.59
C VAL A 125 4.07 2.39 5.13
N CYS A 126 4.92 1.87 4.24
CA CYS A 126 6.14 1.21 4.67
C CYS A 126 7.26 1.46 3.66
N GLY A 127 8.31 2.11 4.10
CA GLY A 127 9.46 2.41 3.25
C GLY A 127 10.57 3.04 4.07
N SER A 128 11.50 3.68 3.39
CA SER A 128 12.57 4.40 4.06
C SER A 128 11.99 5.54 4.88
N LEU A 129 12.81 6.08 5.80
CA LEU A 129 12.36 7.21 6.61
C LEU A 129 11.95 8.40 5.73
N ALA A 130 12.76 8.72 4.72
CA ALA A 130 12.44 9.83 3.83
C ALA A 130 11.13 9.61 3.08
N PHE A 131 10.90 8.41 2.56
CA PHE A 131 9.67 8.06 1.88
C PHE A 131 8.47 8.23 2.83
N ASN A 132 8.61 7.71 4.05
CA ASN A 132 7.52 7.78 5.03
C ASN A 132 7.15 9.22 5.38
N VAL A 133 8.16 10.08 5.53
CA VAL A 133 7.92 11.49 5.84
C VAL A 133 7.19 12.17 4.69
N ASP A 134 7.62 11.92 3.46
CA ASP A 134 6.99 12.56 2.29
C ASP A 134 5.57 12.09 2.07
N VAL A 135 5.34 10.77 2.21
CA VAL A 135 3.99 10.21 2.03
C VAL A 135 3.05 10.72 3.13
N LYS A 136 3.54 10.78 4.36
CA LYS A 136 2.73 11.30 5.47
C LYS A 136 2.23 12.71 5.15
N ALA A 137 3.11 13.58 4.66
CA ALA A 137 2.72 14.94 4.32
C ALA A 137 1.63 14.96 3.23
N ILE A 138 1.74 14.08 2.24
CA ILE A 138 0.75 14.00 1.17
C ILE A 138 -0.59 13.50 1.70
N LEU A 139 -0.58 12.46 2.54
CA LEU A 139 -1.81 11.92 3.12
C LEU A 139 -2.50 12.94 4.01
N GLU A 140 -1.72 13.70 4.78
CA GLU A 140 -2.28 14.77 5.61
C GLU A 140 -2.88 15.87 4.73
N GLY A 141 -2.27 16.13 3.59
CA GLY A 141 -2.82 17.07 2.62
C GLY A 141 -4.17 16.63 2.04
N PHE A 142 -4.44 15.32 2.03
CA PHE A 142 -5.75 14.80 1.64
C PHE A 142 -6.75 14.79 2.80
N GLY A 143 -6.32 15.18 4.00
CA GLY A 143 -7.18 15.20 5.18
C GLY A 143 -7.09 13.97 6.05
N LEU A 144 -6.21 13.02 5.74
CA LEU A 144 -6.05 11.82 6.56
C LEU A 144 -5.15 12.13 7.76
N ARG A 145 -5.37 11.43 8.87
CA ARG A 145 -4.60 11.61 10.11
C ARG A 145 -3.88 10.31 10.44
N GLU A 146 -2.69 10.44 11.02
CA GLU A 146 -1.91 9.29 11.44
C GLU A 146 -2.45 8.72 12.74
N GLY A 147 -2.62 7.40 12.80
CA GLY A 147 -3.11 6.70 13.98
C GLY A 147 -2.10 5.72 14.53
N ALA A 148 -2.55 4.99 15.54
CA ALA A 148 -1.78 3.94 16.20
C ALA A 148 -2.76 2.89 16.71
N ASN A 149 -2.24 1.76 17.19
CA ASN A 149 -3.10 0.70 17.70
C ASN A 149 -4.01 1.17 18.82
N SER A 150 -3.51 2.07 19.66
CA SER A 150 -4.30 2.60 20.80
C SER A 150 -5.22 3.74 20.39
N ASP A 151 -5.07 4.27 19.19
CA ASP A 151 -5.85 5.42 18.73
C ASP A 151 -6.00 5.36 17.21
N PRO A 152 -6.87 4.49 16.70
CA PRO A 152 -7.04 4.30 15.26
C PRO A 152 -7.46 5.58 14.53
N LYS A 153 -6.87 5.81 13.38
CA LYS A 153 -7.17 6.94 12.52
C LYS A 153 -7.20 6.45 11.05
N GLU A 154 -6.84 7.33 10.11
CA GLU A 154 -6.96 7.01 8.69
C GLU A 154 -5.72 6.37 8.09
N PHE A 155 -4.54 6.56 8.68
CA PHE A 155 -3.34 5.86 8.16
C PHE A 155 -2.35 5.55 9.27
N VAL A 156 -1.46 4.59 8.98
CA VAL A 156 -0.36 4.23 9.87
C VAL A 156 0.92 4.09 9.04
N VAL A 157 2.06 4.28 9.70
CA VAL A 157 3.37 4.29 9.05
C VAL A 157 4.30 3.35 9.80
N GLU A 158 5.05 2.52 9.04
CA GLU A 158 6.08 1.68 9.63
C GLU A 158 7.37 1.87 8.82
N LYS A 159 8.49 2.05 9.50
CA LYS A 159 9.77 2.13 8.83
C LYS A 159 10.15 0.74 8.34
N ALA A 160 10.53 0.63 7.07
CA ALA A 160 10.98 -0.63 6.53
C ALA A 160 12.29 -1.02 7.22
N PHE A 161 12.42 -2.31 7.49
CA PHE A 161 13.64 -2.80 8.05
C PHE A 161 14.70 -2.87 6.96
N VAL A 162 15.73 -2.08 7.10
CA VAL A 162 16.77 -2.07 6.11
C VAL A 162 18.11 -2.11 6.76
N GLY A 163 18.29 -2.95 7.67
CA GLY A 163 19.56 -3.01 8.31
C GLY A 163 19.85 -1.70 8.93
N ASP A 164 19.45 -1.38 9.60
CA ASP A 164 19.71 -0.35 10.32
C ASP A 164 20.57 0.62 10.08
N GLY A 165 20.53 1.09 10.08
CA GLY A 165 21.34 2.01 9.78
C GLY A 165 21.54 2.38 8.66
N ILE A 166 21.03 1.82 8.24
CA ILE A 166 21.30 2.21 7.07
C ILE A 166 20.46 3.24 6.64
#